data_3f7cdb034e07c561857da36cf659f78f
#
_entry.id   3f7cdb034e07c561857da36cf659f78f
#
_cell.length_a   1.000
_cell.length_b   1.000
_cell.length_c   1.000
_cell.angle_alpha   90.00
_cell.angle_beta   90.00
_cell.angle_gamma   90.00
#
_symmetry.space_group_name_H-M   'P 1'
#
loop_
_entity.id
_entity.type
_entity.pdbx_description
1 polymer ?
#
loop_
_entity_poly.entity_id
_entity_poly.type
_entity_poly.pdbx_seq_one_letter_code
_entity_poly.pdbx_strand_id
1 'polypeptide(L)'
;MHHFTKHSHTRLLALCLSAGLIMGSLSGCSNQGQGNGTTDTIAESASMSSTDVTDITAFPMPEGPEESTIYVEPVDGISDDFYRGMDASAVLALENSGVKYYNFDGEEQDVFMTLAQAGVNYIRLRVWNDPYDENGNGYGGGNNDVATAIALGQRATQYGMKVCIDFHYSDFWADPKKQFVPKAWQGMNIEEKADALYNYTLDSLTQILEAGVNVGMVQIGNEINNGMSGETDVANVRKVLTAGSKAVREAAADSSKDILVAVHYTNIDDMKKLDTLLTGLQVKEIDYDIVGLSFYPYWHGTMDDLKNAIIHIRDTYGKKVYVAENAYCYTAEDGDGSSNSVEGTGDLAEGYSASVQGQANEVRDVCAAANEAGAEGIFYWEGTWIPVGPADADNSAIWEKYGSGWASSYASDYDPKDAGQYYGGCSWDNQAMFDFTGHPLASLNVFKYLKYGATAPMAVESIPALTVSCNLGAETELPDTVSVIYNDRSVA
;
A
#
# COMPACT_ATOMS: atom_id res chain seq x y z
N MET A 1 -0.64 12.93 33.30
CA MET A 1 -1.88 12.27 33.77
C MET A 1 -3.07 12.96 33.09
N HIS A 2 -3.50 12.46 31.97
CA HIS A 2 -4.80 12.81 31.40
C HIS A 2 -5.41 11.50 30.86
N HIS A 3 -6.56 11.19 31.43
CA HIS A 3 -7.39 10.04 31.10
C HIS A 3 -8.11 10.29 29.77
N PHE A 4 -7.91 9.43 28.80
CA PHE A 4 -8.80 9.29 27.65
C PHE A 4 -9.90 8.27 28.01
N THR A 5 -11.12 8.75 28.11
CA THR A 5 -12.31 7.91 28.28
C THR A 5 -12.74 7.38 26.91
N LYS A 6 -12.69 6.07 26.76
CA LYS A 6 -13.29 5.35 25.62
C LYS A 6 -14.82 5.44 25.71
N HIS A 7 -15.47 5.99 24.71
CA HIS A 7 -16.91 5.77 24.49
C HIS A 7 -17.12 4.49 23.67
N SER A 8 -17.64 3.49 24.35
CA SER A 8 -18.12 2.27 23.69
C SER A 8 -19.56 2.51 23.25
N HIS A 9 -19.83 2.48 21.97
CA HIS A 9 -21.19 2.37 21.44
C HIS A 9 -21.57 0.92 21.26
N THR A 10 -22.38 0.42 22.22
CA THR A 10 -23.05 -0.89 22.12
C THR A 10 -24.24 -0.72 21.19
N ARG A 11 -24.23 -1.31 20.00
CA ARG A 11 -25.43 -1.48 19.18
C ARG A 11 -26.08 -2.81 19.48
N LEU A 12 -27.36 -2.77 19.88
CA LEU A 12 -28.24 -3.91 20.07
C LEU A 12 -28.53 -4.59 18.72
N LEU A 13 -28.22 -5.86 18.63
CA LEU A 13 -28.76 -6.73 17.56
C LEU A 13 -30.20 -7.12 17.90
N ALA A 14 -31.10 -6.85 16.98
CA ALA A 14 -32.44 -7.42 16.99
C ALA A 14 -32.45 -8.72 16.15
N LEU A 15 -32.67 -9.85 16.83
CA LEU A 15 -32.92 -11.13 16.20
C LEU A 15 -34.34 -11.15 15.63
N CYS A 16 -34.49 -11.47 14.37
CA CYS A 16 -35.74 -11.98 13.80
C CYS A 16 -35.51 -13.42 13.30
N LEU A 17 -36.02 -14.39 14.05
CA LEU A 17 -36.24 -15.77 13.60
C LEU A 17 -37.45 -15.82 12.67
N SER A 18 -37.29 -16.44 11.50
CA SER A 18 -38.43 -17.07 10.82
C SER A 18 -38.00 -18.41 10.24
N ALA A 19 -38.58 -19.46 10.79
CA ALA A 19 -38.47 -20.83 10.34
C ALA A 19 -39.43 -21.08 9.17
N GLY A 20 -38.96 -21.84 8.19
CA GLY A 20 -39.81 -22.36 7.12
C GLY A 20 -39.26 -23.65 6.56
N LEU A 21 -39.75 -24.79 7.06
CA LEU A 21 -39.61 -26.12 6.48
C LEU A 21 -40.45 -26.21 5.19
N ILE A 22 -39.94 -26.84 4.14
CA ILE A 22 -40.72 -27.69 3.23
C ILE A 22 -39.81 -28.79 2.64
N MET A 23 -40.30 -30.05 2.82
CA MET A 23 -39.79 -31.31 2.25
C MET A 23 -40.22 -31.51 0.79
N GLY A 24 -39.50 -32.40 0.12
CA GLY A 24 -40.02 -33.28 -0.94
C GLY A 24 -39.17 -33.21 -2.21
N SER A 25 -38.75 -34.20 -2.87
CA SER A 25 -38.79 -35.66 -2.82
C SER A 25 -37.99 -36.15 -4.05
N LEU A 26 -37.37 -37.29 -3.89
CA LEU A 26 -36.63 -38.11 -4.84
C LEU A 26 -37.29 -38.32 -6.21
N SER A 27 -36.49 -38.38 -7.26
CA SER A 27 -36.57 -39.49 -8.24
C SER A 27 -35.30 -39.54 -9.08
N GLY A 28 -34.65 -40.68 -9.08
CA GLY A 28 -33.50 -41.02 -9.87
C GLY A 28 -33.87 -41.45 -11.31
N CYS A 29 -32.89 -41.41 -12.16
CA CYS A 29 -32.69 -42.39 -13.24
C CYS A 29 -31.24 -42.37 -13.73
N SER A 30 -30.62 -43.50 -13.72
CA SER A 30 -29.37 -43.87 -14.31
C SER A 30 -29.38 -43.76 -15.83
N ASN A 31 -28.28 -43.25 -16.44
CA ASN A 31 -27.81 -43.85 -17.70
C ASN A 31 -26.31 -43.65 -17.88
N GLN A 32 -25.64 -44.76 -18.21
CA GLN A 32 -24.23 -44.82 -18.59
C GLN A 32 -24.04 -44.28 -20.01
N GLY A 33 -22.94 -43.56 -20.20
CA GLY A 33 -22.46 -43.18 -21.54
C GLY A 33 -20.99 -42.81 -21.47
N GLN A 34 -20.18 -43.63 -22.12
CA GLN A 34 -18.72 -43.53 -22.25
C GLN A 34 -18.21 -42.22 -22.88
N GLY A 35 -17.10 -41.75 -22.33
CA GLY A 35 -15.89 -41.39 -23.08
C GLY A 35 -15.87 -40.05 -23.79
N ASN A 36 -15.09 -39.12 -23.30
CA ASN A 36 -13.86 -38.65 -23.96
C ASN A 36 -13.23 -37.60 -23.03
N GLY A 37 -11.99 -37.86 -22.64
CA GLY A 37 -11.17 -36.86 -21.98
C GLY A 37 -10.85 -35.73 -22.95
N THR A 38 -11.26 -34.55 -22.60
CA THR A 38 -10.62 -33.30 -23.03
C THR A 38 -9.85 -32.78 -21.85
N THR A 39 -8.57 -32.95 -21.89
CA THR A 39 -7.59 -32.18 -21.14
C THR A 39 -7.82 -30.71 -21.51
N ASP A 40 -8.39 -29.94 -20.61
CA ASP A 40 -8.31 -28.48 -20.69
C ASP A 40 -6.84 -28.10 -20.49
N THR A 41 -6.23 -27.79 -21.61
CA THR A 41 -4.92 -27.15 -21.69
C THR A 41 -5.00 -25.84 -20.92
N ILE A 42 -4.22 -25.77 -19.85
CA ILE A 42 -3.77 -24.52 -19.25
C ILE A 42 -3.30 -23.64 -20.41
N ALA A 43 -3.91 -22.48 -20.55
CA ALA A 43 -3.52 -21.49 -21.55
C ALA A 43 -2.01 -21.22 -21.39
N GLU A 44 -1.27 -21.52 -22.45
CA GLU A 44 0.12 -21.10 -22.61
C GLU A 44 0.19 -19.62 -22.31
N SER A 45 0.97 -19.27 -21.28
CA SER A 45 1.44 -17.91 -21.09
C SER A 45 2.14 -17.51 -22.37
N ALA A 46 1.55 -16.59 -23.12
CA ALA A 46 2.21 -15.98 -24.27
C ALA A 46 3.54 -15.41 -23.75
N SER A 47 4.66 -16.05 -24.17
CA SER A 47 5.97 -15.46 -24.02
C SER A 47 5.96 -14.15 -24.79
N MET A 48 5.82 -13.04 -24.09
CA MET A 48 6.02 -11.74 -24.69
C MET A 48 7.48 -11.66 -25.14
N SER A 49 7.64 -11.55 -26.45
CA SER A 49 8.91 -11.25 -27.10
C SER A 49 9.55 -10.06 -26.41
N SER A 50 10.86 -10.12 -26.15
CA SER A 50 11.68 -9.02 -25.64
C SER A 50 11.73 -7.88 -26.66
N THR A 51 10.65 -7.13 -26.77
CA THR A 51 10.57 -5.97 -27.64
C THR A 51 10.26 -4.74 -26.80
N ASP A 52 11.23 -3.86 -26.79
CA ASP A 52 11.16 -2.45 -26.42
C ASP A 52 10.77 -2.15 -24.96
N VAL A 53 11.78 -2.20 -24.08
CA VAL A 53 11.76 -1.40 -22.84
C VAL A 53 11.54 0.05 -23.31
N THR A 54 10.34 0.58 -23.06
CA THR A 54 10.07 2.00 -23.31
C THR A 54 10.97 2.76 -22.35
N ASP A 55 11.96 3.47 -22.85
CA ASP A 55 12.84 4.29 -22.04
C ASP A 55 11.98 5.33 -21.30
N ILE A 56 12.26 5.59 -20.02
CA ILE A 56 11.58 6.60 -19.20
C ILE A 56 11.59 7.98 -19.85
N THR A 57 12.51 8.21 -20.81
CA THR A 57 12.54 9.38 -21.69
C THR A 57 11.31 9.50 -22.60
N ALA A 58 10.51 8.45 -22.74
CA ALA A 58 9.22 8.48 -23.43
C ALA A 58 8.13 9.28 -22.68
N PHE A 59 8.30 9.46 -21.37
CA PHE A 59 7.41 10.23 -20.51
C PHE A 59 8.16 11.40 -19.87
N PRO A 60 8.45 12.46 -20.63
CA PRO A 60 9.26 13.57 -20.14
C PRO A 60 8.55 14.29 -19.00
N MET A 61 9.32 14.63 -17.97
CA MET A 61 8.87 15.50 -16.89
C MET A 61 8.74 16.93 -17.40
N PRO A 62 7.83 17.74 -16.84
CA PRO A 62 7.71 19.15 -17.19
C PRO A 62 9.03 19.91 -17.05
N GLU A 63 9.26 20.89 -17.91
CA GLU A 63 10.40 21.82 -17.82
C GLU A 63 10.00 23.17 -17.18
N GLY A 64 8.75 23.33 -16.80
CA GLY A 64 8.19 24.53 -16.17
C GLY A 64 6.83 24.25 -15.53
N PRO A 65 6.20 25.26 -14.90
CA PRO A 65 4.87 25.10 -14.32
C PRO A 65 3.83 24.71 -15.37
N GLU A 66 2.95 23.79 -15.01
CA GLU A 66 1.86 23.29 -15.88
C GLU A 66 0.51 23.93 -15.52
N GLU A 67 -0.41 24.01 -16.48
CA GLU A 67 -1.82 24.27 -16.20
C GLU A 67 -2.54 22.96 -15.87
N SER A 68 -3.31 22.94 -14.79
CA SER A 68 -3.96 21.73 -14.30
C SER A 68 -5.33 22.07 -13.69
N THR A 69 -6.07 21.04 -13.27
CA THR A 69 -7.27 21.17 -12.44
C THR A 69 -6.96 21.20 -10.95
N ILE A 70 -5.72 20.85 -10.55
CA ILE A 70 -5.21 20.97 -9.19
C ILE A 70 -4.08 22.01 -9.12
N TYR A 71 -3.99 22.70 -8.00
CA TYR A 71 -2.84 23.52 -7.67
C TYR A 71 -1.77 22.68 -6.97
N VAL A 72 -0.52 22.79 -7.41
CA VAL A 72 0.64 22.15 -6.76
C VAL A 72 1.74 23.18 -6.62
N GLU A 73 2.09 23.51 -5.39
CA GLU A 73 3.24 24.35 -5.10
C GLU A 73 4.54 23.56 -5.36
N PRO A 74 5.53 24.10 -6.07
CA PRO A 74 6.78 23.39 -6.31
C PRO A 74 7.51 23.06 -5.01
N VAL A 75 8.31 22.00 -5.04
CA VAL A 75 9.18 21.58 -3.94
C VAL A 75 10.60 22.03 -4.24
N ASP A 76 11.13 22.93 -3.42
CA ASP A 76 12.45 23.49 -3.62
C ASP A 76 13.56 22.42 -3.53
N GLY A 77 14.45 22.41 -4.51
CA GLY A 77 15.65 21.56 -4.49
C GLY A 77 15.39 20.06 -4.65
N ILE A 78 14.17 19.66 -5.04
CA ILE A 78 13.87 18.22 -5.27
C ILE A 78 14.71 17.67 -6.41
N SER A 79 15.34 16.51 -6.17
CA SER A 79 16.17 15.81 -7.15
C SER A 79 15.32 15.10 -8.21
N ASP A 80 15.85 14.96 -9.42
CA ASP A 80 15.25 14.10 -10.46
C ASP A 80 15.26 12.62 -10.04
N ASP A 81 16.23 12.22 -9.20
CA ASP A 81 16.38 10.86 -8.64
C ASP A 81 15.49 10.61 -7.42
N PHE A 82 14.74 11.60 -6.93
CA PHE A 82 13.80 11.43 -5.81
C PHE A 82 12.79 10.32 -6.13
N TYR A 83 12.61 9.37 -5.19
CA TYR A 83 11.66 8.28 -5.40
C TYR A 83 10.23 8.82 -5.35
N ARG A 84 9.57 8.78 -6.46
CA ARG A 84 8.13 9.03 -6.62
C ARG A 84 7.46 7.68 -6.76
N GLY A 85 7.33 7.01 -5.61
CA GLY A 85 6.94 5.61 -5.55
C GLY A 85 5.43 5.41 -5.41
N MET A 86 4.98 4.23 -5.85
CA MET A 86 3.60 3.75 -5.69
C MET A 86 3.61 2.27 -5.32
N ASP A 87 2.86 1.88 -4.28
CA ASP A 87 2.49 0.48 -4.09
C ASP A 87 1.33 0.14 -5.03
N ALA A 88 1.48 -0.96 -5.77
CA ALA A 88 0.51 -1.39 -6.78
C ALA A 88 0.31 -2.93 -6.72
N SER A 89 0.37 -3.50 -5.52
CA SER A 89 0.39 -4.94 -5.30
C SER A 89 -0.94 -5.63 -5.61
N ALA A 90 -2.07 -4.91 -5.52
CA ALA A 90 -3.40 -5.47 -5.75
C ALA A 90 -3.82 -5.53 -7.23
N VAL A 91 -3.10 -4.86 -8.15
CA VAL A 91 -3.50 -4.63 -9.55
C VAL A 91 -3.93 -5.91 -10.28
N LEU A 92 -3.15 -6.99 -10.20
CA LEU A 92 -3.48 -8.22 -10.94
C LEU A 92 -4.80 -8.84 -10.47
N ALA A 93 -5.08 -8.83 -9.16
CA ALA A 93 -6.33 -9.33 -8.60
C ALA A 93 -7.52 -8.45 -9.01
N LEU A 94 -7.33 -7.15 -9.07
CA LEU A 94 -8.35 -6.18 -9.52
C LEU A 94 -8.70 -6.38 -11.00
N GLU A 95 -7.69 -6.47 -11.87
CA GLU A 95 -7.89 -6.73 -13.30
C GLU A 95 -8.57 -8.09 -13.54
N ASN A 96 -8.18 -9.14 -12.82
CA ASN A 96 -8.83 -10.45 -12.86
C ASN A 96 -10.31 -10.40 -12.38
N SER A 97 -10.64 -9.46 -11.51
CA SER A 97 -12.01 -9.17 -11.06
C SER A 97 -12.84 -8.37 -12.06
N GLY A 98 -12.21 -7.95 -13.18
CA GLY A 98 -12.87 -7.19 -14.24
C GLY A 98 -12.69 -5.67 -14.14
N VAL A 99 -11.88 -5.17 -13.21
CA VAL A 99 -11.50 -3.76 -13.13
C VAL A 99 -10.72 -3.36 -14.38
N LYS A 100 -10.96 -2.15 -14.86
CA LYS A 100 -10.25 -1.52 -15.95
C LYS A 100 -9.66 -0.21 -15.48
N TYR A 101 -8.45 0.10 -15.98
CA TYR A 101 -7.82 1.38 -15.76
C TYR A 101 -7.79 2.19 -17.05
N TYR A 102 -7.83 3.50 -16.89
CA TYR A 102 -7.87 4.46 -17.99
C TYR A 102 -6.71 5.46 -17.86
N ASN A 103 -6.38 6.10 -18.97
CA ASN A 103 -5.49 7.25 -18.98
C ASN A 103 -6.26 8.55 -18.71
N PHE A 104 -5.55 9.69 -18.67
CA PHE A 104 -6.15 11.01 -18.44
C PHE A 104 -7.07 11.49 -19.58
N ASP A 105 -7.03 10.84 -20.75
CA ASP A 105 -7.92 11.09 -21.88
C ASP A 105 -9.19 10.22 -21.84
N GLY A 106 -9.29 9.31 -20.85
CA GLY A 106 -10.42 8.38 -20.67
C GLY A 106 -10.35 7.14 -21.56
N GLU A 107 -9.18 6.83 -22.14
CA GLU A 107 -8.95 5.63 -22.91
C GLU A 107 -8.43 4.49 -22.01
N GLU A 108 -8.91 3.25 -22.21
CA GLU A 108 -8.41 2.08 -21.47
C GLU A 108 -6.91 1.90 -21.71
N GLN A 109 -6.13 1.83 -20.65
CA GLN A 109 -4.67 1.78 -20.70
C GLN A 109 -4.10 0.93 -19.56
N ASP A 110 -2.93 0.33 -19.79
CA ASP A 110 -2.15 -0.31 -18.72
C ASP A 110 -1.88 0.71 -17.59
N VAL A 111 -2.27 0.34 -16.37
CA VAL A 111 -2.13 1.24 -15.20
C VAL A 111 -0.68 1.67 -14.96
N PHE A 112 0.31 0.78 -15.19
CA PHE A 112 1.72 1.13 -15.02
C PHE A 112 2.19 2.17 -16.04
N MET A 113 1.62 2.17 -17.26
CA MET A 113 1.86 3.23 -18.23
C MET A 113 1.30 4.56 -17.75
N THR A 114 0.07 4.58 -17.21
CA THR A 114 -0.55 5.78 -16.65
C THR A 114 0.25 6.32 -15.46
N LEU A 115 0.74 5.44 -14.56
CA LEU A 115 1.61 5.82 -13.45
C LEU A 115 2.92 6.46 -13.93
N ALA A 116 3.58 5.86 -14.91
CA ALA A 116 4.83 6.40 -15.48
C ALA A 116 4.61 7.76 -16.14
N GLN A 117 3.51 7.95 -16.88
CA GLN A 117 3.12 9.24 -17.48
C GLN A 117 2.84 10.32 -16.42
N ALA A 118 2.34 9.92 -15.25
CA ALA A 118 2.11 10.80 -14.11
C ALA A 118 3.39 11.10 -13.28
N GLY A 119 4.54 10.56 -13.69
CA GLY A 119 5.84 10.83 -13.06
C GLY A 119 6.24 9.84 -11.97
N VAL A 120 5.50 8.75 -11.76
CA VAL A 120 5.92 7.65 -10.89
C VAL A 120 7.14 6.97 -11.50
N ASN A 121 8.19 6.74 -10.68
CA ASN A 121 9.46 6.16 -11.14
C ASN A 121 9.86 4.89 -10.37
N TYR A 122 9.06 4.49 -9.39
CA TYR A 122 9.33 3.33 -8.54
C TYR A 122 8.01 2.63 -8.17
N ILE A 123 7.98 1.31 -8.23
CA ILE A 123 6.82 0.51 -7.81
C ILE A 123 7.24 -0.36 -6.63
N ARG A 124 6.45 -0.39 -5.55
CA ARG A 124 6.61 -1.31 -4.43
C ARG A 124 5.63 -2.47 -4.60
N LEU A 125 6.11 -3.69 -4.43
CA LEU A 125 5.34 -4.92 -4.54
C LEU A 125 5.60 -5.77 -3.30
N ARG A 126 4.55 -6.03 -2.51
CA ARG A 126 4.65 -6.96 -1.39
C ARG A 126 4.69 -8.39 -1.86
N VAL A 127 5.35 -9.24 -1.10
CA VAL A 127 5.48 -10.67 -1.38
C VAL A 127 5.23 -11.47 -0.11
N TRP A 128 4.24 -12.36 -0.19
CA TRP A 128 3.92 -13.34 0.83
C TRP A 128 4.47 -14.71 0.46
N ASN A 129 4.73 -15.56 1.47
CA ASN A 129 5.37 -16.85 1.22
C ASN A 129 4.45 -17.83 0.49
N ASP A 130 3.22 -18.01 1.00
CA ASP A 130 2.21 -18.91 0.43
C ASP A 130 0.81 -18.43 0.81
N PRO A 131 0.24 -17.43 0.08
CA PRO A 131 -1.02 -16.79 0.43
C PRO A 131 -2.26 -17.60 0.02
N TYR A 132 -2.22 -18.94 0.22
CA TYR A 132 -3.29 -19.84 -0.18
C TYR A 132 -3.60 -20.85 0.92
N ASP A 133 -4.86 -21.33 0.98
CA ASP A 133 -5.24 -22.47 1.81
C ASP A 133 -4.76 -23.80 1.19
N GLU A 134 -5.04 -24.92 1.86
CA GLU A 134 -4.67 -26.26 1.38
C GLU A 134 -5.36 -26.69 0.06
N ASN A 135 -6.43 -26.00 -0.34
CA ASN A 135 -7.18 -26.24 -1.58
C ASN A 135 -6.75 -25.27 -2.70
N GLY A 136 -5.81 -24.34 -2.45
CA GLY A 136 -5.34 -23.35 -3.38
C GLY A 136 -6.24 -22.10 -3.47
N ASN A 137 -7.12 -21.88 -2.50
CA ASN A 137 -7.92 -20.66 -2.43
C ASN A 137 -7.08 -19.51 -1.84
N GLY A 138 -7.10 -18.36 -2.50
CA GLY A 138 -6.30 -17.21 -2.10
C GLY A 138 -6.82 -16.50 -0.86
N TYR A 139 -5.90 -15.94 -0.07
CA TYR A 139 -6.22 -15.22 1.17
C TYR A 139 -6.78 -13.81 0.97
N GLY A 140 -6.69 -13.26 -0.22
CA GLY A 140 -7.09 -11.89 -0.54
C GLY A 140 -5.91 -10.93 -0.58
N GLY A 141 -6.19 -9.63 -0.57
CA GLY A 141 -5.17 -8.58 -0.59
C GLY A 141 -4.23 -8.62 -1.81
N GLY A 142 -4.69 -9.18 -2.94
CA GLY A 142 -3.90 -9.38 -4.15
C GLY A 142 -3.30 -10.78 -4.31
N ASN A 143 -3.40 -11.68 -3.32
CA ASN A 143 -2.77 -13.01 -3.31
C ASN A 143 -1.28 -12.94 -3.72
N ASN A 144 -0.54 -12.05 -3.09
CA ASN A 144 0.78 -11.56 -3.53
C ASN A 144 1.89 -12.59 -3.30
N ASP A 145 2.00 -13.57 -4.17
CA ASP A 145 3.12 -14.51 -4.24
C ASP A 145 4.24 -14.01 -5.17
N VAL A 146 5.30 -14.80 -5.32
CA VAL A 146 6.44 -14.50 -6.19
C VAL A 146 6.01 -14.37 -7.66
N ALA A 147 5.06 -15.19 -8.13
CA ALA A 147 4.58 -15.15 -9.50
C ALA A 147 3.82 -13.84 -9.79
N THR A 148 3.00 -13.40 -8.86
CA THR A 148 2.32 -12.09 -8.91
C THR A 148 3.33 -10.94 -8.94
N ALA A 149 4.35 -10.98 -8.09
CA ALA A 149 5.40 -9.96 -8.07
C ALA A 149 6.20 -9.92 -9.39
N ILE A 150 6.46 -11.07 -10.01
CA ILE A 150 7.10 -11.13 -11.33
C ILE A 150 6.21 -10.48 -12.40
N ALA A 151 4.93 -10.85 -12.47
CA ALA A 151 4.02 -10.33 -13.47
C ALA A 151 3.86 -8.81 -13.40
N LEU A 152 3.66 -8.27 -12.18
CA LEU A 152 3.55 -6.83 -11.95
C LEU A 152 4.89 -6.10 -12.14
N GLY A 153 5.98 -6.70 -11.66
CA GLY A 153 7.33 -6.14 -11.77
C GLY A 153 7.83 -6.04 -13.22
N GLN A 154 7.50 -7.00 -14.08
CA GLN A 154 7.80 -6.93 -15.50
C GLN A 154 7.07 -5.76 -16.18
N ARG A 155 5.78 -5.54 -15.86
CA ARG A 155 5.00 -4.39 -16.37
C ARG A 155 5.59 -3.06 -15.90
N ALA A 156 5.93 -2.93 -14.62
CA ALA A 156 6.61 -1.73 -14.12
C ALA A 156 7.93 -1.48 -14.85
N THR A 157 8.72 -2.52 -15.03
CA THR A 157 10.01 -2.47 -15.74
C THR A 157 9.86 -2.06 -17.21
N GLN A 158 8.82 -2.51 -17.88
CA GLN A 158 8.51 -2.16 -19.28
C GLN A 158 8.39 -0.64 -19.47
N TYR A 159 7.88 0.07 -18.47
CA TYR A 159 7.73 1.54 -18.50
C TYR A 159 8.86 2.27 -17.76
N GLY A 160 10.03 1.61 -17.59
CA GLY A 160 11.25 2.21 -17.06
C GLY A 160 11.30 2.40 -15.55
N MET A 161 10.28 1.96 -14.81
CA MET A 161 10.24 2.10 -13.35
C MET A 161 11.15 1.07 -12.67
N LYS A 162 11.73 1.44 -11.54
CA LYS A 162 12.38 0.48 -10.63
C LYS A 162 11.33 -0.24 -9.79
N VAL A 163 11.72 -1.38 -9.20
CA VAL A 163 10.85 -2.16 -8.33
C VAL A 163 11.49 -2.35 -6.96
N CYS A 164 10.73 -2.06 -5.91
CA CYS A 164 11.01 -2.44 -4.54
C CYS A 164 10.21 -3.71 -4.22
N ILE A 165 10.90 -4.79 -3.89
CA ILE A 165 10.28 -6.04 -3.44
C ILE A 165 10.17 -5.97 -1.92
N ASP A 166 8.95 -6.09 -1.40
CA ASP A 166 8.65 -6.06 0.02
C ASP A 166 8.29 -7.46 0.53
N PHE A 167 9.27 -8.18 1.07
CA PHE A 167 9.04 -9.47 1.69
C PHE A 167 8.42 -9.32 3.07
N HIS A 168 7.18 -9.75 3.23
CA HIS A 168 6.51 -9.78 4.55
C HIS A 168 7.01 -10.93 5.44
N TYR A 169 7.57 -12.00 4.86
CA TYR A 169 7.94 -13.24 5.56
C TYR A 169 6.80 -13.80 6.42
N SER A 170 5.63 -13.79 5.84
CA SER A 170 4.35 -14.25 6.33
C SER A 170 3.56 -14.78 5.14
N ASP A 171 2.53 -15.56 5.35
CA ASP A 171 1.65 -16.03 4.27
C ASP A 171 0.50 -15.05 3.98
N PHE A 172 0.39 -13.99 4.79
CA PHE A 172 -0.61 -12.95 4.65
C PHE A 172 -0.07 -11.62 5.21
N TRP A 173 -0.92 -10.64 5.45
CA TRP A 173 -0.51 -9.32 5.97
C TRP A 173 0.44 -9.43 7.17
N ALA A 174 1.52 -8.67 7.13
CA ALA A 174 2.40 -8.42 8.26
C ALA A 174 2.36 -6.93 8.62
N ASP A 175 2.12 -6.65 9.90
CA ASP A 175 2.11 -5.33 10.50
C ASP A 175 2.61 -5.42 11.96
N PRO A 176 2.73 -4.33 12.74
CA PRO A 176 3.22 -4.41 14.11
C PRO A 176 2.42 -5.32 15.06
N LYS A 177 1.19 -5.69 14.69
CA LYS A 177 0.34 -6.60 15.48
C LYS A 177 0.31 -8.01 14.90
N LYS A 178 0.68 -8.17 13.64
CA LYS A 178 0.59 -9.42 12.87
C LYS A 178 1.95 -9.73 12.24
N GLN A 179 2.80 -10.42 12.96
CA GLN A 179 4.07 -10.93 12.45
C GLN A 179 4.04 -12.45 12.47
N PHE A 180 3.05 -13.03 11.77
CA PHE A 180 2.81 -14.48 11.80
C PHE A 180 3.91 -15.23 11.04
N VAL A 181 4.25 -16.41 11.58
CA VAL A 181 5.19 -17.30 10.90
C VAL A 181 4.52 -17.95 9.68
N PRO A 182 5.20 -18.04 8.54
CA PRO A 182 4.70 -18.82 7.39
C PRO A 182 4.36 -20.27 7.78
N LYS A 183 3.30 -20.83 7.20
CA LYS A 183 2.85 -22.21 7.44
C LYS A 183 4.02 -23.21 7.31
N ALA A 184 4.84 -23.03 6.25
CA ALA A 184 5.98 -23.88 5.97
C ALA A 184 7.10 -23.85 7.03
N TRP A 185 7.12 -22.80 7.88
CA TRP A 185 8.17 -22.62 8.91
C TRP A 185 7.65 -22.86 10.32
N GLN A 186 6.41 -23.32 10.49
CA GLN A 186 5.84 -23.64 11.80
C GLN A 186 6.63 -24.77 12.46
N GLY A 187 6.93 -24.58 13.75
CA GLY A 187 7.68 -25.57 14.55
C GLY A 187 9.21 -25.56 14.34
N MET A 188 9.73 -24.78 13.40
CA MET A 188 11.16 -24.61 13.23
C MET A 188 11.79 -23.86 14.41
N ASN A 189 12.97 -24.27 14.84
CA ASN A 189 13.78 -23.48 15.74
C ASN A 189 14.38 -22.26 14.97
N ILE A 190 15.02 -21.35 15.69
CA ILE A 190 15.48 -20.09 15.10
C ILE A 190 16.57 -20.26 14.03
N GLU A 191 17.43 -21.24 14.14
CA GLU A 191 18.48 -21.50 13.15
C GLU A 191 17.84 -22.07 11.86
N GLU A 192 16.94 -23.05 12.00
CA GLU A 192 16.16 -23.61 10.88
C GLU A 192 15.33 -22.54 10.18
N LYS A 193 14.70 -21.64 10.95
CA LYS A 193 13.91 -20.52 10.40
C LYS A 193 14.79 -19.52 9.66
N ALA A 194 15.95 -19.17 10.19
CA ALA A 194 16.90 -18.28 9.52
C ALA A 194 17.40 -18.88 8.20
N ASP A 195 17.71 -20.19 8.18
CA ASP A 195 18.09 -20.89 6.96
C ASP A 195 16.94 -20.95 5.94
N ALA A 196 15.70 -21.20 6.41
CA ALA A 196 14.52 -21.21 5.56
C ALA A 196 14.26 -19.82 4.93
N LEU A 197 14.35 -18.76 5.73
CA LEU A 197 14.18 -17.39 5.27
C LEU A 197 15.27 -16.99 4.26
N TYR A 198 16.53 -17.34 4.53
CA TYR A 198 17.62 -17.10 3.59
C TYR A 198 17.34 -17.78 2.24
N ASN A 199 17.03 -19.08 2.24
CA ASN A 199 16.76 -19.83 1.01
C ASN A 199 15.55 -19.27 0.26
N TYR A 200 14.45 -18.99 0.97
CA TYR A 200 13.24 -18.40 0.36
C TYR A 200 13.55 -17.04 -0.29
N THR A 201 14.29 -16.17 0.40
CA THR A 201 14.67 -14.86 -0.13
C THR A 201 15.55 -14.98 -1.36
N LEU A 202 16.58 -15.83 -1.29
CA LEU A 202 17.51 -16.06 -2.40
C LEU A 202 16.79 -16.61 -3.63
N ASP A 203 16.01 -17.69 -3.45
CA ASP A 203 15.29 -18.36 -4.52
C ASP A 203 14.24 -17.43 -5.17
N SER A 204 13.47 -16.71 -4.35
CA SER A 204 12.44 -15.79 -4.84
C SER A 204 13.03 -14.60 -5.58
N LEU A 205 14.07 -13.97 -5.01
CA LEU A 205 14.71 -12.82 -5.64
C LEU A 205 15.45 -13.21 -6.92
N THR A 206 16.07 -14.38 -6.95
CA THR A 206 16.69 -14.92 -8.17
C THR A 206 15.67 -15.09 -9.29
N GLN A 207 14.51 -15.72 -9.00
CA GLN A 207 13.42 -15.86 -9.99
C GLN A 207 12.94 -14.50 -10.51
N ILE A 208 12.75 -13.52 -9.63
CA ILE A 208 12.31 -12.16 -10.00
C ILE A 208 13.35 -11.48 -10.91
N LEU A 209 14.65 -11.59 -10.57
CA LEU A 209 15.73 -10.99 -11.33
C LEU A 209 15.92 -11.69 -12.70
N GLU A 210 15.85 -13.02 -12.74
CA GLU A 210 15.92 -13.80 -13.99
C GLU A 210 14.73 -13.52 -14.91
N ALA A 211 13.56 -13.19 -14.36
CA ALA A 211 12.40 -12.75 -15.13
C ALA A 211 12.57 -11.33 -15.72
N GLY A 212 13.68 -10.65 -15.46
CA GLY A 212 14.01 -9.35 -16.03
C GLY A 212 13.43 -8.16 -15.27
N VAL A 213 12.91 -8.34 -14.05
CA VAL A 213 12.39 -7.24 -13.24
C VAL A 213 13.53 -6.31 -12.82
N ASN A 214 13.31 -4.99 -12.95
CA ASN A 214 14.28 -3.94 -12.61
C ASN A 214 14.27 -3.66 -11.10
N VAL A 215 14.69 -4.65 -10.30
CA VAL A 215 14.75 -4.51 -8.83
C VAL A 215 15.85 -3.52 -8.44
N GLY A 216 15.49 -2.48 -7.71
CA GLY A 216 16.42 -1.48 -7.16
C GLY A 216 16.50 -1.51 -5.63
N MET A 217 15.54 -2.14 -4.96
CA MET A 217 15.49 -2.25 -3.50
C MET A 217 14.76 -3.51 -3.08
N VAL A 218 15.17 -4.11 -1.98
CA VAL A 218 14.46 -5.20 -1.32
C VAL A 218 14.25 -4.84 0.15
N GLN A 219 13.01 -4.79 0.56
CA GLN A 219 12.59 -4.61 1.94
C GLN A 219 12.51 -5.98 2.62
N ILE A 220 13.30 -6.17 3.67
CA ILE A 220 13.39 -7.43 4.43
C ILE A 220 12.52 -7.35 5.69
N GLY A 221 11.24 -7.67 5.53
CA GLY A 221 10.19 -7.57 6.55
C GLY A 221 9.41 -6.26 6.47
N ASN A 222 8.11 -6.33 6.78
CA ASN A 222 7.19 -5.20 6.78
C ASN A 222 6.85 -4.78 8.22
N GLU A 223 7.05 -3.49 8.55
CA GLU A 223 6.70 -2.87 9.85
C GLU A 223 7.14 -3.71 11.07
N ILE A 224 8.41 -4.08 11.11
CA ILE A 224 8.98 -5.05 12.05
C ILE A 224 9.19 -4.51 13.48
N ASN A 225 8.42 -3.50 13.88
CA ASN A 225 8.52 -2.83 15.20
C ASN A 225 8.41 -3.79 16.39
N ASN A 226 7.62 -4.87 16.29
CA ASN A 226 7.32 -5.79 17.38
C ASN A 226 7.77 -7.22 17.13
N GLY A 227 8.41 -7.47 15.99
CA GLY A 227 8.85 -8.81 15.61
C GLY A 227 8.93 -9.00 14.11
N MET A 228 9.24 -10.22 13.68
CA MET A 228 9.31 -10.61 12.27
C MET A 228 9.16 -12.12 12.16
N SER A 229 8.33 -12.60 11.24
CA SER A 229 8.17 -14.03 10.95
C SER A 229 7.91 -14.91 12.19
N GLY A 230 7.02 -14.45 13.09
CA GLY A 230 6.69 -15.13 14.34
C GLY A 230 7.69 -14.93 15.49
N GLU A 231 8.83 -14.30 15.24
CA GLU A 231 9.84 -14.02 16.28
C GLU A 231 9.61 -12.65 16.90
N THR A 232 9.59 -12.62 18.24
CA THR A 232 9.47 -11.38 19.03
C THR A 232 10.70 -11.14 19.91
N ASP A 233 11.54 -12.15 20.11
CA ASP A 233 12.84 -11.99 20.76
C ASP A 233 13.79 -11.23 19.85
N VAL A 234 14.37 -10.15 20.37
CA VAL A 234 15.24 -9.25 19.58
C VAL A 234 16.46 -9.95 18.99
N ALA A 235 17.02 -10.95 19.69
CA ALA A 235 18.17 -11.70 19.18
C ALA A 235 17.75 -12.61 18.02
N ASN A 236 16.55 -13.18 18.08
CA ASN A 236 16.00 -14.00 17.02
C ASN A 236 15.62 -13.16 15.79
N VAL A 237 14.95 -12.01 15.99
CA VAL A 237 14.64 -11.06 14.90
C VAL A 237 15.91 -10.65 14.15
N ARG A 238 16.99 -10.37 14.86
CA ARG A 238 18.28 -10.04 14.23
C ARG A 238 18.86 -11.19 13.41
N LYS A 239 18.68 -12.44 13.81
CA LYS A 239 19.15 -13.61 13.04
C LYS A 239 18.42 -13.70 11.70
N VAL A 240 17.08 -13.59 11.70
CA VAL A 240 16.29 -13.64 10.48
C VAL A 240 16.55 -12.42 9.58
N LEU A 241 16.74 -11.21 10.14
CA LEU A 241 17.17 -10.03 9.38
C LEU A 241 18.55 -10.24 8.73
N THR A 242 19.51 -10.79 9.46
CA THR A 242 20.85 -11.11 8.92
C THR A 242 20.75 -12.10 7.77
N ALA A 243 19.90 -13.12 7.90
CA ALA A 243 19.67 -14.12 6.87
C ALA A 243 19.06 -13.50 5.59
N GLY A 244 18.02 -12.66 5.74
CA GLY A 244 17.40 -11.95 4.63
C GLY A 244 18.38 -11.02 3.92
N SER A 245 19.09 -10.18 4.67
CA SER A 245 20.11 -9.29 4.10
C SER A 245 21.18 -10.05 3.32
N LYS A 246 21.72 -11.13 3.90
CA LYS A 246 22.72 -11.96 3.23
C LYS A 246 22.21 -12.53 1.91
N ALA A 247 20.97 -13.03 1.88
CA ALA A 247 20.35 -13.56 0.66
C ALA A 247 20.20 -12.48 -0.43
N VAL A 248 19.77 -11.28 -0.06
CA VAL A 248 19.67 -10.15 -0.99
C VAL A 248 21.03 -9.77 -1.56
N ARG A 249 22.08 -9.69 -0.72
CA ARG A 249 23.46 -9.39 -1.19
C ARG A 249 23.99 -10.44 -2.15
N GLU A 250 23.69 -11.71 -1.90
CA GLU A 250 24.11 -12.80 -2.77
C GLU A 250 23.40 -12.74 -4.14
N ALA A 251 22.08 -12.60 -4.16
CA ALA A 251 21.33 -12.46 -5.39
C ALA A 251 21.73 -11.20 -6.21
N ALA A 252 22.02 -10.08 -5.50
CA ALA A 252 22.50 -8.85 -6.11
C ALA A 252 23.87 -9.05 -6.78
N ALA A 253 24.80 -9.73 -6.10
CA ALA A 253 26.14 -10.02 -6.61
C ALA A 253 26.08 -10.93 -7.83
N ASP A 254 25.28 -12.00 -7.80
CA ASP A 254 25.12 -12.96 -8.88
C ASP A 254 24.50 -12.33 -10.13
N SER A 255 23.56 -11.40 -9.94
CA SER A 255 22.93 -10.66 -11.05
C SER A 255 23.71 -9.41 -11.49
N SER A 256 24.77 -9.04 -10.79
CA SER A 256 25.54 -7.80 -10.99
C SER A 256 24.65 -6.54 -10.92
N LYS A 257 23.64 -6.55 -10.06
CA LYS A 257 22.72 -5.43 -9.81
C LYS A 257 23.10 -4.69 -8.52
N ASP A 258 22.88 -3.38 -8.51
CA ASP A 258 22.97 -2.56 -7.31
C ASP A 258 21.60 -2.50 -6.64
N ILE A 259 21.39 -3.35 -5.62
CA ILE A 259 20.10 -3.52 -4.92
C ILE A 259 20.28 -3.05 -3.48
N LEU A 260 19.48 -2.08 -3.06
CA LEU A 260 19.45 -1.61 -1.68
C LEU A 260 18.73 -2.62 -0.79
N VAL A 261 19.28 -2.88 0.40
CA VAL A 261 18.60 -3.62 1.47
C VAL A 261 17.90 -2.64 2.39
N ALA A 262 16.59 -2.74 2.50
CA ALA A 262 15.77 -1.88 3.34
C ALA A 262 15.23 -2.63 4.57
N VAL A 263 15.19 -1.95 5.71
CA VAL A 263 14.41 -2.34 6.90
C VAL A 263 13.25 -1.36 7.06
N HIS A 264 12.09 -1.81 7.53
CA HIS A 264 10.88 -1.01 7.56
C HIS A 264 10.24 -0.95 8.96
N TYR A 265 9.96 0.27 9.40
CA TYR A 265 9.33 0.57 10.68
C TYR A 265 8.19 1.56 10.51
N THR A 266 7.24 1.54 11.46
CA THR A 266 6.14 2.50 11.58
C THR A 266 6.12 3.14 12.97
N ASN A 267 5.09 3.95 13.28
CA ASN A 267 4.90 4.66 14.55
C ASN A 267 6.10 5.57 14.87
N ILE A 268 6.39 6.48 13.95
CA ILE A 268 7.50 7.44 14.08
C ILE A 268 7.33 8.43 15.23
N ASP A 269 6.12 8.58 15.76
CA ASP A 269 5.79 9.33 16.97
C ASP A 269 6.41 8.70 18.25
N ASP A 270 6.70 7.39 18.26
CA ASP A 270 7.50 6.73 19.30
C ASP A 270 8.99 6.65 18.94
N MET A 271 9.62 7.82 18.80
CA MET A 271 11.04 7.94 18.46
C MET A 271 11.94 7.16 19.43
N LYS A 272 11.57 7.01 20.69
CA LYS A 272 12.37 6.25 21.67
C LYS A 272 12.40 4.77 21.34
N LYS A 273 11.28 4.21 20.90
CA LYS A 273 11.21 2.81 20.47
C LYS A 273 11.98 2.60 19.18
N LEU A 274 11.78 3.47 18.21
CA LEU A 274 12.49 3.44 16.93
C LEU A 274 14.02 3.50 17.13
N ASP A 275 14.49 4.43 17.97
CA ASP A 275 15.90 4.57 18.35
C ASP A 275 16.47 3.29 19.00
N THR A 276 15.68 2.67 19.89
CA THR A 276 16.08 1.40 20.52
C THR A 276 16.24 0.28 19.48
N LEU A 277 15.35 0.20 18.51
CA LEU A 277 15.38 -0.81 17.43
C LEU A 277 16.61 -0.60 16.54
N LEU A 278 16.81 0.62 16.05
CA LEU A 278 17.94 0.96 15.15
C LEU A 278 19.28 0.83 15.84
N THR A 279 19.42 1.29 17.09
CA THR A 279 20.62 1.03 17.92
C THR A 279 20.91 -0.46 18.01
N GLY A 280 19.86 -1.26 18.16
CA GLY A 280 19.99 -2.72 18.19
C GLY A 280 20.54 -3.32 16.90
N LEU A 281 20.16 -2.78 15.74
CA LEU A 281 20.71 -3.22 14.45
C LEU A 281 22.18 -2.78 14.31
N GLN A 282 22.50 -1.54 14.67
CA GLN A 282 23.85 -0.99 14.59
C GLN A 282 24.85 -1.78 15.47
N VAL A 283 24.52 -2.03 16.74
CA VAL A 283 25.38 -2.77 17.69
C VAL A 283 25.68 -4.20 17.22
N LYS A 284 24.80 -4.78 16.40
CA LYS A 284 24.96 -6.13 15.85
C LYS A 284 25.47 -6.12 14.41
N GLU A 285 25.81 -4.95 13.89
CA GLU A 285 26.37 -4.79 12.55
C GLU A 285 25.49 -5.45 11.47
N ILE A 286 24.15 -5.33 11.62
CA ILE A 286 23.22 -5.82 10.59
C ILE A 286 23.47 -5.01 9.31
N ASP A 287 23.67 -5.71 8.21
CA ASP A 287 23.94 -5.10 6.91
C ASP A 287 22.63 -4.67 6.25
N TYR A 288 22.39 -3.36 6.21
CA TYR A 288 21.29 -2.72 5.47
C TYR A 288 21.72 -1.31 5.04
N ASP A 289 21.07 -0.78 4.02
CA ASP A 289 21.43 0.51 3.43
C ASP A 289 20.47 1.63 3.81
N ILE A 290 19.17 1.31 3.94
CA ILE A 290 18.10 2.30 3.98
C ILE A 290 17.02 1.88 4.97
N VAL A 291 16.42 2.87 5.63
CA VAL A 291 15.28 2.70 6.56
C VAL A 291 14.02 3.23 5.88
N GLY A 292 13.00 2.39 5.77
CA GLY A 292 11.64 2.75 5.39
C GLY A 292 10.82 3.14 6.61
N LEU A 293 10.00 4.17 6.47
CA LEU A 293 9.08 4.67 7.49
C LEU A 293 7.66 4.73 6.93
N SER A 294 6.68 4.10 7.61
CA SER A 294 5.28 4.41 7.35
C SER A 294 4.93 5.75 7.97
N PHE A 295 4.35 6.64 7.18
CA PHE A 295 3.84 7.90 7.63
C PHE A 295 2.43 8.16 7.10
N TYR A 296 1.46 8.07 7.98
CA TYR A 296 0.07 8.43 7.72
C TYR A 296 -0.29 9.58 8.66
N PRO A 297 -0.59 10.79 8.16
CA PRO A 297 -0.82 11.96 8.99
C PRO A 297 -2.05 11.82 9.90
N TYR A 298 -2.90 10.86 9.65
CA TYR A 298 -4.02 10.48 10.52
C TYR A 298 -3.56 9.96 11.90
N TRP A 299 -2.37 9.31 11.98
CA TRP A 299 -1.97 8.52 13.16
C TRP A 299 -0.53 8.75 13.61
N HIS A 300 0.37 9.19 12.72
CA HIS A 300 1.81 9.17 12.95
C HIS A 300 2.42 10.55 13.22
N GLY A 301 1.58 11.52 13.61
CA GLY A 301 2.05 12.87 13.96
C GLY A 301 2.04 13.84 12.78
N THR A 302 2.90 14.85 12.87
CA THR A 302 2.97 15.97 11.94
C THR A 302 4.08 15.83 10.90
N MET A 303 4.09 16.72 9.89
CA MET A 303 5.21 16.80 8.93
C MET A 303 6.55 17.13 9.63
N ASP A 304 6.52 17.85 10.76
CA ASP A 304 7.72 18.12 11.54
C ASP A 304 8.20 16.87 12.29
N ASP A 305 7.29 16.00 12.76
CA ASP A 305 7.66 14.70 13.34
C ASP A 305 8.33 13.81 12.29
N LEU A 306 7.80 13.77 11.06
CA LEU A 306 8.41 13.06 9.93
C LEU A 306 9.82 13.58 9.63
N LYS A 307 10.00 14.91 9.48
CA LYS A 307 11.30 15.53 9.25
C LYS A 307 12.30 15.16 10.35
N ASN A 308 11.88 15.29 11.60
CA ASN A 308 12.72 14.99 12.75
C ASN A 308 13.16 13.53 12.78
N ALA A 309 12.26 12.59 12.46
CA ALA A 309 12.58 11.16 12.39
C ALA A 309 13.62 10.88 11.29
N ILE A 310 13.44 11.44 10.10
CA ILE A 310 14.36 11.29 8.97
C ILE A 310 15.74 11.84 9.32
N ILE A 311 15.81 13.09 9.81
CA ILE A 311 17.08 13.74 10.18
C ILE A 311 17.80 12.93 11.27
N HIS A 312 17.06 12.49 12.31
CA HIS A 312 17.62 11.71 13.40
C HIS A 312 18.25 10.40 12.91
N ILE A 313 17.57 9.66 12.02
CA ILE A 313 18.09 8.40 11.47
C ILE A 313 19.35 8.65 10.63
N ARG A 314 19.33 9.65 9.77
CA ARG A 314 20.48 9.99 8.93
C ARG A 314 21.69 10.41 9.76
N ASP A 315 21.50 11.31 10.70
CA ASP A 315 22.57 11.91 11.46
C ASP A 315 23.14 10.97 12.54
N THR A 316 22.29 10.12 13.15
CA THR A 316 22.68 9.21 14.22
C THR A 316 23.23 7.89 13.70
N TYR A 317 22.58 7.31 12.68
CA TYR A 317 22.89 5.97 12.17
C TYR A 317 23.63 5.99 10.84
N GLY A 318 23.72 7.14 10.16
CA GLY A 318 24.36 7.27 8.84
C GLY A 318 23.66 6.47 7.75
N LYS A 319 22.36 6.23 7.89
CA LYS A 319 21.54 5.46 6.94
C LYS A 319 20.73 6.37 6.06
N LYS A 320 20.50 5.93 4.81
CA LYS A 320 19.49 6.52 3.95
C LYS A 320 18.11 6.30 4.56
N VAL A 321 17.15 7.15 4.20
CA VAL A 321 15.75 7.04 4.66
C VAL A 321 14.82 7.25 3.48
N TYR A 322 13.69 6.56 3.45
CA TYR A 322 12.58 6.82 2.56
C TYR A 322 11.25 6.66 3.31
N VAL A 323 10.21 7.30 2.84
CA VAL A 323 8.85 7.04 3.31
C VAL A 323 8.34 5.83 2.56
N ALA A 324 8.18 4.71 3.26
CA ALA A 324 7.78 3.43 2.67
C ALA A 324 6.28 3.36 2.39
N GLU A 325 5.49 4.08 3.19
CA GLU A 325 4.04 4.12 3.07
C GLU A 325 3.50 5.49 3.44
N ASN A 326 2.62 6.00 2.61
CA ASN A 326 1.82 7.20 2.82
C ASN A 326 0.55 7.09 1.99
N ALA A 327 -0.59 7.56 2.48
CA ALA A 327 -1.81 7.69 1.70
C ALA A 327 -2.73 8.73 2.30
N TYR A 328 -3.62 9.30 1.48
CA TYR A 328 -4.65 10.25 1.92
C TYR A 328 -5.94 10.10 1.12
N CYS A 329 -7.09 10.27 1.80
CA CYS A 329 -8.40 10.11 1.14
C CYS A 329 -8.73 11.30 0.23
N TYR A 330 -9.25 10.98 -0.97
CA TYR A 330 -9.76 11.97 -1.91
C TYR A 330 -11.26 12.18 -1.80
N THR A 331 -11.95 11.31 -1.07
CA THR A 331 -13.40 11.35 -0.85
C THR A 331 -13.75 10.67 0.47
N ALA A 332 -14.93 11.00 1.00
CA ALA A 332 -15.54 10.31 2.14
C ALA A 332 -16.52 9.19 1.69
N GLU A 333 -16.64 8.94 0.40
CA GLU A 333 -17.52 7.89 -0.13
C GLU A 333 -16.83 6.52 -0.03
N ASP A 334 -17.65 5.47 0.03
CA ASP A 334 -17.26 4.05 0.00
C ASP A 334 -17.74 3.47 -1.32
N GLY A 335 -16.84 2.92 -2.10
CA GLY A 335 -17.11 2.49 -3.48
C GLY A 335 -17.61 1.06 -3.61
N ASP A 336 -17.37 0.16 -2.62
CA ASP A 336 -17.74 -1.26 -2.73
C ASP A 336 -18.61 -1.78 -1.58
N GLY A 337 -18.92 -0.93 -0.59
CA GLY A 337 -19.74 -1.28 0.58
C GLY A 337 -18.95 -1.98 1.69
N SER A 338 -17.64 -2.10 1.55
CA SER A 338 -16.73 -2.57 2.61
C SER A 338 -16.10 -1.37 3.31
N SER A 339 -16.45 -1.15 4.58
CA SER A 339 -16.08 0.07 5.32
C SER A 339 -14.60 0.43 5.19
N ASN A 340 -14.33 1.69 4.87
CA ASN A 340 -13.00 2.24 4.76
C ASN A 340 -12.29 2.39 6.12
N SER A 341 -10.96 2.22 6.13
CA SER A 341 -10.11 2.42 7.30
C SER A 341 -10.08 3.88 7.77
N VAL A 342 -10.24 4.82 6.83
CA VAL A 342 -10.42 6.26 7.07
C VAL A 342 -11.74 6.67 6.41
N GLU A 343 -12.71 7.10 7.22
CA GLU A 343 -14.04 7.44 6.71
C GLU A 343 -14.09 8.81 6.00
N GLY A 344 -13.02 9.62 6.11
CA GLY A 344 -12.96 10.96 5.50
C GLY A 344 -13.80 12.01 6.21
N THR A 345 -14.32 11.69 7.40
CA THR A 345 -15.17 12.59 8.21
C THR A 345 -14.80 12.52 9.68
N GLY A 346 -14.13 13.57 10.18
CA GLY A 346 -13.77 13.67 11.61
C GLY A 346 -12.50 12.89 12.02
N ASP A 347 -11.86 12.23 11.09
CA ASP A 347 -10.60 11.50 11.21
C ASP A 347 -9.51 12.05 10.28
N LEU A 348 -9.79 13.17 9.60
CA LEU A 348 -8.85 13.83 8.70
C LEU A 348 -7.69 14.47 9.46
N ALA A 349 -6.53 14.50 8.83
CA ALA A 349 -5.40 15.28 9.33
C ALA A 349 -5.66 16.79 9.21
N GLU A 350 -5.18 17.57 10.18
CA GLU A 350 -5.37 19.01 10.19
C GLU A 350 -4.77 19.67 8.93
N GLY A 351 -5.56 20.51 8.29
CA GLY A 351 -5.13 21.26 7.10
C GLY A 351 -5.38 20.59 5.76
N TYR A 352 -5.95 19.38 5.74
CA TYR A 352 -6.28 18.66 4.50
C TYR A 352 -7.74 18.21 4.49
N SER A 353 -8.40 18.37 3.35
CA SER A 353 -9.78 17.93 3.10
C SER A 353 -9.80 16.55 2.43
N ALA A 354 -10.91 15.82 2.57
CA ALA A 354 -11.19 14.64 1.76
C ALA A 354 -11.63 15.07 0.36
N SER A 355 -10.67 15.45 -0.48
CA SER A 355 -10.86 15.91 -1.85
C SER A 355 -9.63 15.58 -2.70
N VAL A 356 -9.78 15.64 -4.02
CA VAL A 356 -8.65 15.45 -4.95
C VAL A 356 -7.54 16.48 -4.71
N GLN A 357 -7.91 17.73 -4.39
CA GLN A 357 -6.94 18.77 -4.05
C GLN A 357 -6.31 18.52 -2.68
N GLY A 358 -7.09 18.11 -1.68
CA GLY A 358 -6.59 17.77 -0.34
C GLY A 358 -5.60 16.61 -0.38
N GLN A 359 -5.87 15.57 -1.15
CA GLN A 359 -4.96 14.45 -1.41
C GLN A 359 -3.66 14.95 -2.09
N ALA A 360 -3.77 15.78 -3.11
CA ALA A 360 -2.59 16.36 -3.78
C ALA A 360 -1.74 17.21 -2.84
N ASN A 361 -2.39 18.02 -1.99
CA ASN A 361 -1.71 18.87 -1.01
C ASN A 361 -0.94 18.03 0.02
N GLU A 362 -1.56 16.98 0.53
CA GLU A 362 -0.93 16.09 1.52
C GLU A 362 0.29 15.38 0.92
N VAL A 363 0.15 14.72 -0.23
CA VAL A 363 1.25 14.03 -0.90
C VAL A 363 2.40 14.98 -1.23
N ARG A 364 2.08 16.19 -1.72
CA ARG A 364 3.08 17.22 -1.99
C ARG A 364 3.85 17.59 -0.71
N ASP A 365 3.14 17.74 0.41
CA ASP A 365 3.77 18.15 1.68
C ASP A 365 4.63 17.04 2.27
N VAL A 366 4.21 15.78 2.15
CA VAL A 366 5.06 14.64 2.53
C VAL A 366 6.32 14.60 1.67
N CYS A 367 6.20 14.80 0.34
CA CYS A 367 7.35 14.90 -0.55
C CYS A 367 8.29 16.06 -0.16
N ALA A 368 7.73 17.22 0.19
CA ALA A 368 8.50 18.38 0.61
C ALA A 368 9.22 18.13 1.94
N ALA A 369 8.53 17.61 2.93
CA ALA A 369 9.11 17.27 4.23
C ALA A 369 10.21 16.21 4.11
N ALA A 370 9.98 15.17 3.32
CA ALA A 370 10.95 14.11 3.04
C ALA A 370 12.20 14.68 2.33
N ASN A 371 12.01 15.49 1.29
CA ASN A 371 13.10 16.12 0.54
C ASN A 371 13.91 17.11 1.41
N GLU A 372 13.23 17.98 2.19
CA GLU A 372 13.88 18.93 3.11
C GLU A 372 14.74 18.20 4.15
N ALA A 373 14.22 17.08 4.70
CA ALA A 373 14.93 16.26 5.65
C ALA A 373 16.03 15.38 5.00
N GLY A 374 16.08 15.31 3.66
CA GLY A 374 17.07 14.56 2.88
C GLY A 374 16.79 13.08 2.80
N ALA A 375 15.53 12.67 2.76
CA ALA A 375 15.13 11.33 2.37
C ALA A 375 15.31 11.10 0.87
N GLU A 376 15.41 9.83 0.46
CA GLU A 376 15.55 9.42 -0.95
C GLU A 376 14.23 9.56 -1.72
N GLY A 377 13.07 9.58 -1.04
CA GLY A 377 11.76 9.72 -1.63
C GLY A 377 10.63 9.14 -0.81
N ILE A 378 9.47 8.96 -1.44
CA ILE A 378 8.27 8.38 -0.83
C ILE A 378 7.67 7.28 -1.71
N PHE A 379 6.88 6.40 -1.08
CA PHE A 379 5.96 5.49 -1.76
C PHE A 379 4.54 5.77 -1.26
N TYR A 380 3.63 5.97 -2.21
CA TYR A 380 2.22 6.05 -1.93
C TYR A 380 1.63 4.65 -1.84
N TRP A 381 1.03 4.30 -0.69
CA TRP A 381 0.54 2.96 -0.44
C TRP A 381 -0.79 2.70 -1.15
N GLU A 382 -0.84 1.62 -1.95
CA GLU A 382 -2.01 1.11 -2.66
C GLU A 382 -2.79 2.16 -3.47
N GLY A 383 -2.07 3.06 -4.14
CA GLY A 383 -2.69 4.12 -4.95
C GLY A 383 -3.51 3.62 -6.13
N THR A 384 -3.44 2.32 -6.44
CA THR A 384 -4.20 1.66 -7.50
C THR A 384 -5.35 0.81 -6.99
N TRP A 385 -5.54 0.68 -5.67
CA TRP A 385 -6.56 -0.20 -5.12
C TRP A 385 -7.93 0.46 -5.11
N ILE A 386 -8.72 0.18 -6.15
CA ILE A 386 -10.07 0.70 -6.34
C ILE A 386 -11.12 -0.40 -6.08
N PRO A 387 -12.39 -0.03 -5.84
CA PRO A 387 -13.44 -0.98 -5.50
C PRO A 387 -13.73 -1.98 -6.63
N VAL A 388 -14.18 -3.17 -6.25
CA VAL A 388 -14.66 -4.19 -7.18
C VAL A 388 -16.14 -4.42 -6.97
N GLY A 389 -16.91 -4.09 -7.99
CA GLY A 389 -18.36 -4.15 -7.98
C GLY A 389 -19.00 -2.91 -7.33
N PRO A 390 -20.32 -2.75 -7.45
CA PRO A 390 -21.01 -1.58 -6.91
C PRO A 390 -21.24 -1.70 -5.40
N ALA A 391 -21.27 -0.56 -4.71
CA ALA A 391 -21.43 -0.46 -3.24
C ALA A 391 -22.76 -1.03 -2.71
N ASP A 392 -23.79 -1.14 -3.56
CA ASP A 392 -25.11 -1.65 -3.19
C ASP A 392 -25.32 -3.14 -3.49
N ALA A 393 -24.25 -3.85 -3.92
CA ALA A 393 -24.26 -5.28 -4.22
C ALA A 393 -23.43 -6.08 -3.23
N ASP A 394 -23.73 -7.39 -3.13
CA ASP A 394 -22.84 -8.35 -2.45
C ASP A 394 -21.73 -8.79 -3.43
N ASN A 395 -20.56 -8.23 -3.26
CA ASN A 395 -19.40 -8.50 -4.11
C ASN A 395 -18.48 -9.60 -3.55
N SER A 396 -18.82 -10.22 -2.41
CA SER A 396 -17.95 -11.16 -1.67
C SER A 396 -17.47 -12.33 -2.53
N ALA A 397 -18.32 -12.87 -3.39
CA ALA A 397 -17.96 -13.97 -4.30
C ALA A 397 -16.84 -13.60 -5.30
N ILE A 398 -16.77 -12.32 -5.71
CA ILE A 398 -15.72 -11.83 -6.60
C ILE A 398 -14.43 -11.62 -5.80
N TRP A 399 -14.53 -10.96 -4.64
CA TRP A 399 -13.38 -10.72 -3.77
C TRP A 399 -12.68 -12.02 -3.37
N GLU A 400 -13.46 -13.03 -2.95
CA GLU A 400 -12.91 -14.35 -2.58
C GLU A 400 -12.29 -15.09 -3.77
N LYS A 401 -12.94 -15.03 -4.93
CA LYS A 401 -12.45 -15.75 -6.11
C LYS A 401 -11.12 -15.24 -6.62
N TYR A 402 -10.93 -13.94 -6.62
CA TYR A 402 -9.78 -13.30 -7.25
C TYR A 402 -8.80 -12.68 -6.25
N GLY A 403 -9.16 -12.60 -4.97
CA GLY A 403 -8.35 -11.99 -3.94
C GLY A 403 -8.30 -10.47 -4.01
N SER A 404 -9.30 -9.83 -4.64
CA SER A 404 -9.32 -8.37 -4.85
C SER A 404 -9.79 -7.56 -3.64
N GLY A 405 -10.43 -8.17 -2.64
CA GLY A 405 -10.68 -7.56 -1.34
C GLY A 405 -9.46 -7.62 -0.43
N TRP A 406 -9.50 -6.95 0.73
CA TRP A 406 -8.38 -6.96 1.66
C TRP A 406 -8.12 -8.34 2.25
N ALA A 407 -9.16 -9.16 2.41
CA ALA A 407 -9.11 -10.55 2.86
C ALA A 407 -10.25 -11.38 2.28
N SER A 408 -10.05 -12.67 2.15
CA SER A 408 -11.08 -13.68 1.90
C SER A 408 -11.36 -14.52 3.16
N SER A 409 -12.49 -15.23 3.18
CA SER A 409 -12.81 -16.18 4.27
C SER A 409 -11.77 -17.31 4.39
N TYR A 410 -11.03 -17.61 3.33
CA TYR A 410 -10.00 -18.66 3.30
C TYR A 410 -8.76 -18.31 4.14
N ALA A 411 -8.56 -17.04 4.47
CA ALA A 411 -7.49 -16.61 5.38
C ALA A 411 -7.80 -16.90 6.86
N SER A 412 -9.01 -17.34 7.19
CA SER A 412 -9.51 -17.47 8.57
C SER A 412 -8.67 -18.39 9.47
N ASP A 413 -8.09 -19.46 8.94
CA ASP A 413 -7.25 -20.37 9.72
C ASP A 413 -5.88 -19.80 10.00
N TYR A 414 -5.36 -18.94 9.11
CA TYR A 414 -4.07 -18.27 9.26
C TYR A 414 -4.17 -16.99 10.10
N ASP A 415 -5.24 -16.21 9.93
CA ASP A 415 -5.53 -14.99 10.67
C ASP A 415 -6.94 -15.01 11.31
N PRO A 416 -7.16 -15.85 12.34
CA PRO A 416 -8.50 -16.10 12.89
C PRO A 416 -9.09 -14.92 13.66
N LYS A 417 -8.28 -13.91 14.02
CA LYS A 417 -8.75 -12.78 14.85
C LYS A 417 -9.17 -11.58 14.03
N ASP A 418 -8.71 -11.49 12.79
CA ASP A 418 -9.02 -10.38 11.89
C ASP A 418 -9.69 -10.91 10.62
N ALA A 419 -8.96 -11.47 9.65
CA ALA A 419 -9.54 -12.01 8.43
C ALA A 419 -10.63 -13.08 8.69
N GLY A 420 -10.47 -13.89 9.75
CA GLY A 420 -11.47 -14.88 10.16
C GLY A 420 -12.79 -14.29 10.68
N GLN A 421 -12.85 -12.96 10.90
CA GLN A 421 -14.04 -12.28 11.43
C GLN A 421 -14.54 -11.16 10.54
N TYR A 422 -13.66 -10.50 9.79
CA TYR A 422 -13.92 -9.22 9.14
C TYR A 422 -13.45 -9.18 7.67
N TYR A 423 -13.29 -10.35 7.02
CA TYR A 423 -12.94 -10.38 5.61
C TYR A 423 -13.93 -9.58 4.75
N GLY A 424 -13.46 -9.03 3.63
CA GLY A 424 -14.30 -8.16 2.79
C GLY A 424 -13.57 -7.53 1.62
N GLY A 425 -14.17 -6.47 1.09
CA GLY A 425 -13.68 -5.71 -0.05
C GLY A 425 -12.49 -4.82 0.25
N CYS A 426 -12.38 -3.72 -0.48
CA CYS A 426 -11.29 -2.77 -0.30
C CYS A 426 -11.60 -1.81 0.86
N SER A 427 -10.80 -1.87 1.93
CA SER A 427 -10.91 -0.90 3.03
C SER A 427 -10.10 0.38 2.79
N TRP A 428 -9.65 0.61 1.55
CA TRP A 428 -8.72 1.69 1.18
C TRP A 428 -9.10 2.41 -0.13
N ASP A 429 -10.23 2.11 -0.71
CA ASP A 429 -10.63 2.56 -2.04
C ASP A 429 -10.76 4.09 -2.16
N ASN A 430 -11.16 4.77 -1.08
CA ASN A 430 -11.25 6.21 -1.01
C ASN A 430 -9.90 6.93 -0.87
N GLN A 431 -8.79 6.18 -0.82
CA GLN A 431 -7.43 6.69 -0.78
C GLN A 431 -6.63 6.36 -2.05
N ALA A 432 -7.24 5.66 -3.02
CA ALA A 432 -6.63 5.44 -4.31
C ALA A 432 -6.34 6.77 -5.05
N MET A 433 -5.44 6.73 -6.02
CA MET A 433 -5.18 7.83 -6.96
C MET A 433 -5.94 7.66 -8.30
N PHE A 434 -6.91 6.78 -8.29
CA PHE A 434 -7.90 6.55 -9.34
C PHE A 434 -9.29 6.64 -8.71
N ASP A 435 -10.29 7.09 -9.47
CA ASP A 435 -11.66 7.06 -9.00
C ASP A 435 -12.21 5.62 -8.96
N PHE A 436 -13.39 5.43 -8.40
CA PHE A 436 -14.03 4.11 -8.27
C PHE A 436 -14.32 3.40 -9.60
N THR A 437 -14.10 4.08 -10.72
CA THR A 437 -14.31 3.54 -12.08
C THR A 437 -13.01 3.32 -12.84
N GLY A 438 -11.85 3.59 -12.21
CA GLY A 438 -10.52 3.36 -12.76
C GLY A 438 -9.94 4.52 -13.58
N HIS A 439 -10.55 5.70 -13.56
CA HIS A 439 -9.97 6.89 -14.17
C HIS A 439 -8.99 7.56 -13.20
N PRO A 440 -7.81 7.98 -13.66
CA PRO A 440 -6.81 8.62 -12.79
C PRO A 440 -7.34 9.96 -12.28
N LEU A 441 -7.20 10.18 -10.99
CA LEU A 441 -7.47 11.46 -10.36
C LEU A 441 -6.40 12.48 -10.73
N ALA A 442 -6.74 13.76 -10.77
CA ALA A 442 -5.76 14.81 -11.03
C ALA A 442 -4.63 14.81 -10.00
N SER A 443 -4.89 14.39 -8.75
CA SER A 443 -3.89 14.23 -7.68
C SER A 443 -2.76 13.27 -8.03
N LEU A 444 -2.96 12.28 -8.89
CA LEU A 444 -1.89 11.40 -9.36
C LEU A 444 -0.74 12.18 -10.04
N ASN A 445 -1.06 13.28 -10.72
CA ASN A 445 -0.05 14.12 -11.37
C ASN A 445 0.80 14.93 -10.38
N VAL A 446 0.54 14.87 -9.07
CA VAL A 446 1.39 15.55 -8.08
C VAL A 446 2.86 15.19 -8.23
N PHE A 447 3.16 13.91 -8.50
CA PHE A 447 4.53 13.42 -8.71
C PHE A 447 5.21 14.07 -9.91
N LYS A 448 4.45 14.33 -10.97
CA LYS A 448 4.91 15.02 -12.17
C LYS A 448 5.18 16.51 -11.91
N TYR A 449 4.42 17.12 -11.00
CA TYR A 449 4.46 18.56 -10.74
C TYR A 449 5.39 18.97 -9.59
N LEU A 450 5.99 18.04 -8.84
CA LEU A 450 6.81 18.37 -7.66
C LEU A 450 7.89 19.42 -7.92
N LYS A 451 8.54 19.37 -9.09
CA LYS A 451 9.71 20.22 -9.37
C LYS A 451 9.34 21.65 -9.77
N TYR A 452 8.31 21.82 -10.57
CA TYR A 452 7.96 23.11 -11.16
C TYR A 452 6.57 23.60 -10.79
N GLY A 453 5.79 22.79 -10.11
CA GLY A 453 4.44 23.11 -9.70
C GLY A 453 3.39 22.99 -10.82
N ALA A 454 2.15 23.20 -10.43
CA ALA A 454 1.02 23.34 -11.35
C ALA A 454 0.08 24.44 -10.86
N THR A 455 -0.48 25.20 -11.81
CA THR A 455 -1.49 26.22 -11.54
C THR A 455 -2.87 25.73 -11.91
N ALA A 456 -3.87 26.13 -11.12
CA ALA A 456 -5.28 25.82 -11.36
C ALA A 456 -6.14 27.08 -11.24
N PRO A 457 -7.32 27.14 -11.86
CA PRO A 457 -8.29 28.17 -11.55
C PRO A 457 -8.59 28.18 -10.05
N MET A 458 -8.66 29.39 -9.46
CA MET A 458 -8.99 29.55 -8.04
C MET A 458 -10.37 28.93 -7.74
N ALA A 459 -10.40 28.03 -6.79
CA ALA A 459 -11.62 27.35 -6.33
C ALA A 459 -11.62 27.22 -4.81
N VAL A 460 -12.79 27.22 -4.19
CA VAL A 460 -12.93 26.95 -2.75
C VAL A 460 -12.59 25.48 -2.51
N GLU A 461 -11.59 25.25 -1.66
CA GLU A 461 -11.18 23.91 -1.24
C GLU A 461 -11.94 23.48 0.01
N SER A 462 -11.99 24.33 1.01
CA SER A 462 -12.71 24.03 2.24
C SER A 462 -13.22 25.27 2.96
N ILE A 463 -14.23 25.05 3.79
CA ILE A 463 -14.70 26.03 4.76
C ILE A 463 -14.50 25.40 6.14
N PRO A 464 -13.53 25.88 6.94
CA PRO A 464 -13.27 25.32 8.26
C PRO A 464 -14.51 25.31 9.14
N ALA A 465 -14.71 24.22 9.87
CA ALA A 465 -15.82 24.12 10.80
C ALA A 465 -15.71 25.19 11.90
N LEU A 466 -16.79 25.92 12.13
CA LEU A 466 -16.88 26.92 13.18
C LEU A 466 -17.50 26.31 14.44
N THR A 467 -16.77 26.38 15.56
CA THR A 467 -17.29 25.99 16.86
C THR A 467 -17.72 27.27 17.63
N VAL A 468 -19.00 27.39 17.93
CA VAL A 468 -19.55 28.47 18.70
C VAL A 468 -20.03 27.92 20.05
N SER A 469 -19.50 28.47 21.16
CA SER A 469 -19.92 28.11 22.52
C SER A 469 -20.90 29.15 23.07
N CYS A 470 -22.03 28.70 23.59
CA CYS A 470 -23.00 29.56 24.23
C CYS A 470 -23.42 29.00 25.60
N ASN A 471 -23.89 29.86 26.50
CA ASN A 471 -24.49 29.42 27.75
C ASN A 471 -25.89 28.88 27.50
N LEU A 472 -26.30 27.90 28.29
CA LEU A 472 -27.65 27.33 28.20
C LEU A 472 -28.73 28.43 28.35
N GLY A 473 -29.57 28.60 27.32
CA GLY A 473 -30.63 29.59 27.27
C GLY A 473 -30.21 30.98 26.77
N ALA A 474 -28.96 31.17 26.35
CA ALA A 474 -28.53 32.38 25.65
C ALA A 474 -28.78 32.26 24.15
N GLU A 475 -29.05 33.37 23.48
CA GLU A 475 -29.02 33.41 22.00
C GLU A 475 -27.58 33.22 21.53
N THR A 476 -27.38 32.39 20.51
CA THR A 476 -26.08 32.17 19.89
C THR A 476 -25.90 33.21 18.77
N GLU A 477 -24.93 34.09 18.93
CA GLU A 477 -24.50 34.98 17.85
C GLU A 477 -23.56 34.21 16.93
N LEU A 478 -23.93 34.06 15.67
CA LEU A 478 -23.05 33.53 14.62
C LEU A 478 -22.24 34.69 14.03
N PRO A 479 -21.00 34.46 13.60
CA PRO A 479 -20.24 35.48 12.92
C PRO A 479 -20.88 35.81 11.57
N ASP A 480 -20.75 37.06 11.12
CA ASP A 480 -21.27 37.54 9.84
C ASP A 480 -20.49 36.95 8.63
N THR A 481 -19.29 36.48 8.88
CA THR A 481 -18.39 35.91 7.85
C THR A 481 -17.75 34.62 8.37
N VAL A 482 -17.37 33.74 7.46
CA VAL A 482 -16.55 32.54 7.73
C VAL A 482 -15.31 32.59 6.85
N SER A 483 -14.21 32.05 7.36
CA SER A 483 -13.00 31.90 6.52
C SER A 483 -13.20 30.85 5.46
N VAL A 484 -12.64 31.09 4.28
CA VAL A 484 -12.63 30.18 3.13
C VAL A 484 -11.17 29.87 2.79
N ILE A 485 -10.85 28.61 2.63
CA ILE A 485 -9.56 28.15 2.14
C ILE A 485 -9.69 27.79 0.66
N TYR A 486 -8.86 28.38 -0.16
CA TYR A 486 -8.81 28.10 -1.60
C TYR A 486 -7.84 26.95 -1.91
N ASN A 487 -7.93 26.41 -3.13
CA ASN A 487 -7.06 25.33 -3.62
C ASN A 487 -5.55 25.68 -3.64
N ASP A 488 -5.19 26.97 -3.68
CA ASP A 488 -3.82 27.49 -3.53
C ASP A 488 -3.43 27.74 -2.06
N ARG A 489 -4.28 27.31 -1.12
CA ARG A 489 -4.17 27.53 0.35
C ARG A 489 -4.27 28.96 0.82
N SER A 490 -4.56 29.91 -0.05
CA SER A 490 -4.90 31.27 0.39
C SER A 490 -6.21 31.28 1.19
N VAL A 491 -6.32 32.20 2.14
CA VAL A 491 -7.47 32.33 3.05
C VAL A 491 -8.15 33.67 2.82
N ALA A 492 -9.49 33.68 2.68
CA ALA A 492 -10.29 34.88 2.58
C ALA A 492 -11.44 34.93 3.61
#